data_42964cd00a2d6c816f3c794344dbbdad
#
_entry.id   42964cd00a2d6c816f3c794344dbbdad
#
_cell.length_a   1.000
_cell.length_b   1.000
_cell.length_c   1.000
_cell.angle_alpha   90.00
_cell.angle_beta   90.00
_cell.angle_gamma   90.00
#
_symmetry.space_group_name_H-M   'P 1'
#
loop_
_entity.id
_entity.type
_entity.pdbx_description
1 polymer ?
#
loop_
_entity_poly.entity_id
_entity_poly.type
_entity_poly.pdbx_seq_one_letter_code
_entity_poly.pdbx_strand_id
1 'polypeptide(L)'
;MAEPILTVEHLIKAYGETPVLDDISFAVKPGEVIVVVGPSGCGKSTLLRCLNGLEPTQSGRVRLGNETVAYGGKNLTQLRQRIGMVFQSYELFPHMTVLDNVLLAPTKVQKRPKAEVQQEAEALLDRVGLLAKKNSYPRGLSGGQKQRVAIVRALCMHPEILLFDEVTAALDPEMVREVLDVMLDLAKQGKTMIIVTHEMQFARAIANRVIFLDGGKIVEEAAPAEFFDRPKTERAQRFLRTFTFDAVK
;
A
#
# COMPACT_ATOMS: atom_id res chain seq x y z
N MET A 1 -5.68 8.78 -23.85
CA MET A 1 -5.68 8.52 -22.38
C MET A 1 -4.63 7.46 -22.11
N ALA A 2 -3.83 7.59 -21.05
CA ALA A 2 -2.82 6.56 -20.72
C ALA A 2 -3.54 5.24 -20.40
N GLU A 3 -3.00 4.13 -20.92
CA GLU A 3 -3.49 2.79 -20.58
C GLU A 3 -3.30 2.51 -19.08
N PRO A 4 -4.25 1.82 -18.43
CA PRO A 4 -4.11 1.47 -17.01
C PRO A 4 -2.96 0.49 -16.78
N ILE A 5 -2.18 0.73 -15.73
CA ILE A 5 -1.11 -0.18 -15.30
C ILE A 5 -1.67 -1.40 -14.54
N LEU A 6 -2.77 -1.22 -13.81
CA LEU A 6 -3.49 -2.28 -13.11
C LEU A 6 -4.97 -2.18 -13.42
N THR A 7 -5.60 -3.32 -13.68
CA THR A 7 -7.06 -3.43 -13.89
C THR A 7 -7.62 -4.53 -13.01
N VAL A 8 -8.70 -4.23 -12.31
CA VAL A 8 -9.46 -5.16 -11.48
C VAL A 8 -10.86 -5.26 -12.07
N GLU A 9 -11.31 -6.46 -12.37
CA GLU A 9 -12.58 -6.72 -13.04
C GLU A 9 -13.38 -7.75 -12.26
N HIS A 10 -14.54 -7.36 -11.72
CA HIS A 10 -15.53 -8.21 -11.06
C HIS A 10 -14.93 -9.13 -9.98
N LEU A 11 -14.01 -8.59 -9.17
CA LEU A 11 -13.29 -9.34 -8.15
C LEU A 11 -14.21 -9.74 -7.01
N ILE A 12 -14.27 -11.05 -6.73
CA ILE A 12 -15.01 -11.62 -5.59
C ILE A 12 -14.05 -12.38 -4.70
N LYS A 13 -14.10 -12.10 -3.39
CA LYS A 13 -13.36 -12.83 -2.36
C LYS A 13 -14.27 -13.17 -1.19
N ALA A 14 -14.26 -14.46 -0.80
CA ALA A 14 -14.93 -14.94 0.39
C ALA A 14 -13.99 -15.80 1.24
N TYR A 15 -14.25 -15.88 2.53
CA TYR A 15 -13.67 -16.85 3.46
C TYR A 15 -14.79 -17.80 3.93
N GLY A 16 -14.75 -19.04 3.45
CA GLY A 16 -15.89 -19.95 3.57
C GLY A 16 -17.10 -19.39 2.84
N GLU A 17 -18.22 -19.26 3.53
CA GLU A 17 -19.47 -18.69 3.00
C GLU A 17 -19.58 -17.16 3.18
N THR A 18 -18.63 -16.54 3.88
CA THR A 18 -18.68 -15.10 4.18
C THR A 18 -18.03 -14.30 3.06
N PRO A 19 -18.78 -13.52 2.27
CA PRO A 19 -18.21 -12.63 1.26
C PRO A 19 -17.51 -11.45 1.95
N VAL A 20 -16.29 -11.13 1.48
CA VAL A 20 -15.49 -10.00 1.97
C VAL A 20 -15.28 -8.95 0.89
N LEU A 21 -15.19 -9.38 -0.37
CA LEU A 21 -15.20 -8.50 -1.54
C LEU A 21 -16.26 -9.04 -2.50
N ASP A 22 -17.10 -8.15 -3.00
CA ASP A 22 -18.24 -8.48 -3.85
C ASP A 22 -18.30 -7.52 -5.04
N ASP A 23 -17.93 -8.02 -6.21
CA ASP A 23 -17.95 -7.32 -7.49
C ASP A 23 -17.08 -6.04 -7.53
N ILE A 24 -15.83 -6.13 -7.09
CA ILE A 24 -14.90 -5.00 -7.12
C ILE A 24 -14.32 -4.83 -8.51
N SER A 25 -14.51 -3.63 -9.08
CA SER A 25 -13.97 -3.27 -10.40
C SER A 25 -13.41 -1.85 -10.38
N PHE A 26 -12.13 -1.69 -10.75
CA PHE A 26 -11.47 -0.38 -10.94
C PHE A 26 -10.18 -0.55 -11.75
N ALA A 27 -9.63 0.58 -12.21
CA ALA A 27 -8.36 0.59 -12.92
C ALA A 27 -7.44 1.65 -12.32
N VAL A 28 -6.13 1.45 -12.40
CA VAL A 28 -5.08 2.35 -11.89
C VAL A 28 -4.23 2.83 -13.05
N LYS A 29 -4.00 4.13 -13.14
CA LYS A 29 -3.11 4.72 -14.16
C LYS A 29 -1.67 4.81 -13.63
N PRO A 30 -0.66 4.78 -14.53
CA PRO A 30 0.71 5.06 -14.12
C PRO A 30 0.83 6.41 -13.40
N GLY A 31 1.55 6.43 -12.27
CA GLY A 31 1.73 7.62 -11.43
C GLY A 31 0.51 8.02 -10.60
N GLU A 32 -0.59 7.27 -10.65
CA GLU A 32 -1.79 7.55 -9.88
C GLU A 32 -1.65 7.07 -8.43
N VAL A 33 -2.10 7.89 -7.49
CA VAL A 33 -2.25 7.53 -6.08
C VAL A 33 -3.73 7.33 -5.78
N ILE A 34 -4.13 6.08 -5.52
CA ILE A 34 -5.47 5.73 -5.06
C ILE A 34 -5.43 5.52 -3.55
N VAL A 35 -6.33 6.17 -2.84
CA VAL A 35 -6.53 5.89 -1.41
C VAL A 35 -7.85 5.13 -1.22
N VAL A 36 -7.76 3.98 -0.56
CA VAL A 36 -8.92 3.16 -0.21
C VAL A 36 -9.26 3.41 1.26
N VAL A 37 -10.45 3.93 1.49
CA VAL A 37 -10.99 4.21 2.84
C VAL A 37 -12.25 3.41 3.10
N GLY A 38 -12.62 3.26 4.36
CA GLY A 38 -13.82 2.53 4.76
C GLY A 38 -13.73 2.00 6.19
N PRO A 39 -14.84 1.51 6.77
CA PRO A 39 -14.86 0.99 8.13
C PRO A 39 -13.93 -0.22 8.32
N SER A 40 -13.59 -0.52 9.57
CA SER A 40 -12.80 -1.72 9.89
C SER A 40 -13.57 -2.98 9.44
N GLY A 41 -12.84 -3.96 8.92
CA GLY A 41 -13.42 -5.23 8.45
C GLY A 41 -14.13 -5.18 7.09
N CYS A 42 -14.20 -4.03 6.38
CA CYS A 42 -14.90 -3.95 5.09
C CYS A 42 -14.12 -4.55 3.89
N GLY A 43 -12.93 -5.14 4.10
CA GLY A 43 -12.18 -5.84 3.06
C GLY A 43 -10.98 -5.09 2.47
N LYS A 44 -10.59 -3.91 2.98
CA LYS A 44 -9.48 -3.10 2.44
C LYS A 44 -8.14 -3.85 2.33
N SER A 45 -7.67 -4.45 3.44
CA SER A 45 -6.44 -5.25 3.46
C SER A 45 -6.55 -6.50 2.61
N THR A 46 -7.74 -7.13 2.58
CA THR A 46 -8.02 -8.28 1.72
C THR A 46 -7.90 -7.89 0.24
N LEU A 47 -8.42 -6.71 -0.14
CA LEU A 47 -8.27 -6.19 -1.50
C LEU A 47 -6.79 -6.07 -1.87
N LEU A 48 -5.96 -5.39 -1.05
CA LEU A 48 -4.53 -5.26 -1.33
C LEU A 48 -3.83 -6.63 -1.46
N ARG A 49 -4.16 -7.59 -0.60
CA ARG A 49 -3.61 -8.95 -0.66
C ARG A 49 -4.04 -9.73 -1.90
N CYS A 50 -5.24 -9.50 -2.40
CA CYS A 50 -5.68 -10.04 -3.68
C CYS A 50 -4.88 -9.43 -4.84
N LEU A 51 -4.62 -8.11 -4.83
CA LEU A 51 -3.89 -7.44 -5.91
C LEU A 51 -2.46 -7.95 -6.09
N ASN A 52 -1.75 -8.32 -5.01
CA ASN A 52 -0.39 -8.86 -5.10
C ASN A 52 -0.34 -10.39 -5.07
N GLY A 53 -1.48 -11.06 -5.16
CA GLY A 53 -1.59 -12.53 -5.21
C GLY A 53 -1.29 -13.23 -3.88
N LEU A 54 -1.31 -12.54 -2.72
CA LEU A 54 -1.21 -13.18 -1.40
C LEU A 54 -2.48 -13.94 -1.05
N GLU A 55 -3.64 -13.42 -1.47
CA GLU A 55 -4.94 -14.04 -1.27
C GLU A 55 -5.55 -14.42 -2.62
N PRO A 56 -5.95 -15.68 -2.83
CA PRO A 56 -6.65 -16.09 -4.04
C PRO A 56 -8.09 -15.55 -4.02
N THR A 57 -8.61 -15.27 -5.20
CA THR A 57 -10.01 -14.83 -5.40
C THR A 57 -10.88 -16.00 -5.87
N GLN A 58 -12.20 -15.93 -5.62
CA GLN A 58 -13.17 -16.92 -6.12
C GLN A 58 -13.53 -16.65 -7.58
N SER A 59 -13.63 -15.36 -7.97
CA SER A 59 -13.89 -14.98 -9.35
C SER A 59 -13.33 -13.57 -9.63
N GLY A 60 -13.47 -13.13 -10.87
CA GLY A 60 -12.94 -11.88 -11.35
C GLY A 60 -11.50 -12.00 -11.85
N ARG A 61 -10.93 -10.88 -12.24
CA ARG A 61 -9.56 -10.80 -12.80
C ARG A 61 -8.82 -9.60 -12.26
N VAL A 62 -7.54 -9.82 -11.96
CA VAL A 62 -6.56 -8.74 -11.73
C VAL A 62 -5.53 -8.82 -12.85
N ARG A 63 -5.28 -7.71 -13.53
CA ARG A 63 -4.30 -7.62 -14.62
C ARG A 63 -3.29 -6.53 -14.32
N LEU A 64 -2.01 -6.86 -14.49
CA LEU A 64 -0.90 -5.89 -14.45
C LEU A 64 -0.38 -5.71 -15.89
N GLY A 65 -0.70 -4.57 -16.49
CA GLY A 65 -0.58 -4.38 -17.93
C GLY A 65 -1.38 -5.46 -18.69
N ASN A 66 -0.69 -6.24 -19.52
CA ASN A 66 -1.31 -7.32 -20.30
C ASN A 66 -1.31 -8.69 -19.59
N GLU A 67 -0.70 -8.80 -18.41
CA GLU A 67 -0.58 -10.05 -17.67
C GLU A 67 -1.68 -10.21 -16.62
N THR A 68 -2.39 -11.34 -16.67
CA THR A 68 -3.38 -11.68 -15.63
C THR A 68 -2.68 -12.31 -14.42
N VAL A 69 -3.03 -11.85 -13.24
CA VAL A 69 -2.58 -12.43 -11.96
C VAL A 69 -3.16 -13.84 -11.82
N ALA A 70 -2.29 -14.85 -11.92
CA ALA A 70 -2.67 -16.26 -11.74
C ALA A 70 -2.36 -16.70 -10.30
N TYR A 71 -3.41 -16.88 -9.51
CA TYR A 71 -3.27 -17.35 -8.13
C TYR A 71 -2.81 -18.81 -8.09
N GLY A 72 -1.73 -19.11 -7.35
CA GLY A 72 -1.14 -20.45 -7.28
C GLY A 72 -0.20 -20.83 -8.44
N GLY A 73 0.03 -19.92 -9.40
CA GLY A 73 0.90 -20.16 -10.56
C GLY A 73 2.38 -19.85 -10.29
N LYS A 74 3.25 -20.34 -11.18
CA LYS A 74 4.72 -20.08 -11.14
C LYS A 74 5.08 -18.60 -11.28
N ASN A 75 4.16 -17.77 -11.78
CA ASN A 75 4.38 -16.34 -12.06
C ASN A 75 4.17 -15.42 -10.85
N LEU A 76 3.70 -15.92 -9.69
CA LEU A 76 3.49 -15.08 -8.50
C LEU A 76 4.76 -14.39 -8.02
N THR A 77 5.91 -15.03 -8.13
CA THR A 77 7.19 -14.43 -7.77
C THR A 77 7.53 -13.23 -8.66
N GLN A 78 7.24 -13.33 -9.97
CA GLN A 78 7.44 -12.22 -10.91
C GLN A 78 6.46 -11.08 -10.63
N LEU A 79 5.19 -11.39 -10.41
CA LEU A 79 4.18 -10.41 -10.03
C LEU A 79 4.59 -9.61 -8.79
N ARG A 80 5.03 -10.31 -7.71
CA ARG A 80 5.43 -9.69 -6.44
C ARG A 80 6.72 -8.87 -6.52
N GLN A 81 7.49 -9.00 -7.57
CA GLN A 81 8.60 -8.08 -7.86
C GLN A 81 8.09 -6.76 -8.45
N ARG A 82 6.99 -6.81 -9.21
CA ARG A 82 6.38 -5.64 -9.87
C ARG A 82 5.37 -4.92 -8.98
N ILE A 83 4.73 -5.63 -8.05
CA ILE A 83 3.79 -5.06 -7.06
C ILE A 83 4.41 -5.21 -5.67
N GLY A 84 5.04 -4.15 -5.18
CA GLY A 84 5.57 -4.08 -3.82
C GLY A 84 4.46 -3.89 -2.80
N MET A 85 4.61 -4.50 -1.61
CA MET A 85 3.65 -4.33 -0.51
C MET A 85 4.37 -3.99 0.79
N VAL A 86 3.84 -2.99 1.48
CA VAL A 86 4.29 -2.56 2.81
C VAL A 86 3.14 -2.84 3.78
N PHE A 87 3.41 -3.65 4.78
CA PHE A 87 2.43 -4.14 5.74
C PHE A 87 2.39 -3.29 7.01
N GLN A 88 1.28 -3.34 7.72
CA GLN A 88 1.09 -2.73 9.03
C GLN A 88 2.14 -3.23 10.06
N SER A 89 2.50 -4.51 10.04
CA SER A 89 3.40 -5.15 11.00
C SER A 89 4.88 -5.12 10.58
N TYR A 90 5.28 -4.24 9.64
CA TYR A 90 6.65 -4.08 9.12
C TYR A 90 7.22 -5.31 8.39
N GLU A 91 6.98 -6.51 8.88
CA GLU A 91 7.45 -7.83 8.36
C GLU A 91 8.96 -7.87 8.10
N LEU A 92 9.75 -7.25 8.99
CA LEU A 92 11.21 -7.31 8.94
C LEU A 92 11.72 -8.63 9.54
N PHE A 93 12.76 -9.19 8.94
CA PHE A 93 13.44 -10.35 9.48
C PHE A 93 14.25 -9.96 10.74
N PRO A 94 13.86 -10.41 11.96
CA PRO A 94 14.43 -9.93 13.20
C PRO A 94 15.90 -10.34 13.42
N HIS A 95 16.35 -11.39 12.76
CA HIS A 95 17.70 -11.94 12.80
C HIS A 95 18.65 -11.33 11.76
N MET A 96 18.16 -10.41 10.93
CA MET A 96 18.93 -9.70 9.91
C MET A 96 19.10 -8.23 10.28
N THR A 97 20.21 -7.62 9.85
CA THR A 97 20.40 -6.18 9.98
C THR A 97 19.41 -5.42 9.10
N VAL A 98 19.29 -4.10 9.28
CA VAL A 98 18.52 -3.20 8.39
C VAL A 98 18.97 -3.38 6.95
N LEU A 99 20.27 -3.31 6.71
CA LEU A 99 20.83 -3.45 5.37
C LEU A 99 20.54 -4.82 4.77
N ASP A 100 20.73 -5.91 5.53
CA ASP A 100 20.48 -7.26 5.04
C ASP A 100 18.99 -7.48 4.71
N ASN A 101 18.05 -6.90 5.48
CA ASN A 101 16.63 -6.90 5.17
C ASN A 101 16.34 -6.28 3.80
N VAL A 102 16.99 -5.17 3.46
CA VAL A 102 16.82 -4.47 2.18
C VAL A 102 17.47 -5.24 1.04
N LEU A 103 18.68 -5.79 1.25
CA LEU A 103 19.44 -6.49 0.21
C LEU A 103 18.86 -7.85 -0.18
N LEU A 104 18.11 -8.51 0.71
CA LEU A 104 17.73 -9.91 0.57
C LEU A 104 17.01 -10.19 -0.76
N ALA A 105 15.90 -9.51 -1.01
CA ALA A 105 15.08 -9.79 -2.17
C ALA A 105 15.76 -9.39 -3.51
N PRO A 106 16.34 -8.19 -3.68
CA PRO A 106 17.04 -7.83 -4.90
C PRO A 106 18.17 -8.80 -5.26
N THR A 107 18.94 -9.24 -4.26
CA THR A 107 20.09 -10.16 -4.51
C THR A 107 19.64 -11.61 -4.74
N LYS A 108 18.66 -12.10 -3.98
CA LYS A 108 18.24 -13.52 -4.06
C LYS A 108 17.21 -13.78 -5.16
N VAL A 109 16.26 -12.88 -5.35
CA VAL A 109 15.15 -13.04 -6.31
C VAL A 109 15.51 -12.47 -7.67
N GLN A 110 15.96 -11.18 -7.71
CA GLN A 110 16.33 -10.50 -8.95
C GLN A 110 17.76 -10.84 -9.43
N LYS A 111 18.56 -11.51 -8.59
CA LYS A 111 19.96 -11.90 -8.92
C LYS A 111 20.86 -10.69 -9.22
N ARG A 112 20.52 -9.51 -8.71
CA ARG A 112 21.33 -8.29 -8.91
C ARG A 112 22.64 -8.37 -8.12
N PRO A 113 23.72 -7.76 -8.63
CA PRO A 113 25.02 -7.73 -7.95
C PRO A 113 24.90 -7.05 -6.57
N LYS A 114 25.43 -7.71 -5.52
CA LYS A 114 25.30 -7.23 -4.15
C LYS A 114 25.86 -5.81 -3.97
N ALA A 115 26.98 -5.49 -4.61
CA ALA A 115 27.62 -4.17 -4.50
C ALA A 115 26.72 -3.04 -5.04
N GLU A 116 26.08 -3.27 -6.19
CA GLU A 116 25.13 -2.33 -6.80
C GLU A 116 23.91 -2.11 -5.87
N VAL A 117 23.30 -3.23 -5.44
CA VAL A 117 22.12 -3.15 -4.56
C VAL A 117 22.46 -2.49 -3.22
N GLN A 118 23.66 -2.72 -2.69
CA GLN A 118 24.10 -2.08 -1.44
C GLN A 118 24.21 -0.56 -1.60
N GLN A 119 24.82 -0.09 -2.67
CA GLN A 119 24.93 1.35 -2.93
C GLN A 119 23.56 2.00 -3.03
N GLU A 120 22.63 1.38 -3.73
CA GLU A 120 21.25 1.86 -3.83
C GLU A 120 20.51 1.82 -2.50
N ALA A 121 20.62 0.70 -1.75
CA ALA A 121 20.00 0.55 -0.45
C ALA A 121 20.48 1.60 0.54
N GLU A 122 21.80 1.89 0.55
CA GLU A 122 22.38 2.93 1.40
C GLU A 122 21.87 4.32 1.03
N ALA A 123 21.72 4.64 -0.26
CA ALA A 123 21.16 5.90 -0.74
C ALA A 123 19.67 6.03 -0.35
N LEU A 124 18.88 4.95 -0.45
CA LEU A 124 17.48 4.95 -0.03
C LEU A 124 17.34 5.08 1.50
N LEU A 125 18.22 4.41 2.28
CA LEU A 125 18.26 4.55 3.73
C LEU A 125 18.64 5.96 4.17
N ASP A 126 19.56 6.61 3.45
CA ASP A 126 19.92 8.00 3.72
C ASP A 126 18.76 8.96 3.52
N ARG A 127 18.01 8.80 2.42
CA ARG A 127 16.80 9.59 2.13
C ARG A 127 15.73 9.53 3.20
N VAL A 128 15.63 8.40 3.93
CA VAL A 128 14.68 8.24 5.04
C VAL A 128 15.33 8.45 6.41
N GLY A 129 16.57 8.98 6.46
CA GLY A 129 17.31 9.31 7.70
C GLY A 129 17.77 8.08 8.50
N LEU A 130 17.98 6.94 7.84
CA LEU A 130 18.32 5.67 8.52
C LEU A 130 19.68 5.08 8.10
N LEU A 131 20.51 5.78 7.33
CA LEU A 131 21.81 5.28 6.90
C LEU A 131 22.71 4.89 8.09
N ALA A 132 22.72 5.70 9.16
CA ALA A 132 23.49 5.43 10.38
C ALA A 132 23.02 4.15 11.11
N LYS A 133 21.80 3.67 10.83
CA LYS A 133 21.20 2.46 11.42
C LYS A 133 21.34 1.22 10.54
N LYS A 134 22.04 1.28 9.41
CA LYS A 134 22.12 0.17 8.44
C LYS A 134 22.59 -1.16 9.04
N ASN A 135 23.45 -1.12 10.04
CA ASN A 135 23.98 -2.31 10.74
C ASN A 135 23.18 -2.69 12.01
N SER A 136 22.14 -1.93 12.35
CA SER A 136 21.27 -2.22 13.49
C SER A 136 20.30 -3.35 13.16
N TYR A 137 19.85 -4.08 14.20
CA TYR A 137 18.79 -5.06 14.08
C TYR A 137 17.41 -4.44 14.33
N PRO A 138 16.31 -5.01 13.79
CA PRO A 138 14.95 -4.46 13.96
C PRO A 138 14.55 -4.22 15.42
N ARG A 139 15.02 -5.05 16.37
CA ARG A 139 14.73 -4.87 17.81
C ARG A 139 15.25 -3.55 18.40
N GLY A 140 16.26 -2.95 17.79
CA GLY A 140 16.84 -1.66 18.20
C GLY A 140 16.24 -0.44 17.50
N LEU A 141 15.15 -0.60 16.75
CA LEU A 141 14.49 0.47 16.00
C LEU A 141 13.12 0.80 16.61
N SER A 142 12.73 2.09 16.53
CA SER A 142 11.36 2.50 16.81
C SER A 142 10.39 1.97 15.77
N GLY A 143 9.08 2.03 16.04
CA GLY A 143 8.03 1.63 15.09
C GLY A 143 8.14 2.35 13.75
N GLY A 144 8.26 3.69 13.78
CA GLY A 144 8.41 4.50 12.57
C GLY A 144 9.71 4.20 11.80
N GLN A 145 10.81 3.93 12.50
CA GLN A 145 12.06 3.48 11.87
C GLN A 145 11.90 2.15 11.15
N LYS A 146 11.25 1.17 11.80
CA LYS A 146 10.94 -0.13 11.17
C LYS A 146 10.09 0.03 9.93
N GLN A 147 9.09 0.91 10.00
CA GLN A 147 8.20 1.16 8.86
C GLN A 147 8.95 1.80 7.68
N ARG A 148 9.82 2.77 7.94
CA ARG A 148 10.66 3.37 6.91
C ARG A 148 11.64 2.35 6.29
N VAL A 149 12.19 1.43 7.07
CA VAL A 149 12.99 0.30 6.54
C VAL A 149 12.14 -0.60 5.64
N ALA A 150 10.90 -0.92 6.04
CA ALA A 150 9.98 -1.74 5.22
C ALA A 150 9.65 -1.06 3.89
N ILE A 151 9.47 0.27 3.88
CA ILE A 151 9.29 1.06 2.64
C ILE A 151 10.56 0.98 1.77
N VAL A 152 11.74 1.21 2.33
CA VAL A 152 13.02 1.12 1.60
C VAL A 152 13.22 -0.28 1.01
N ARG A 153 12.91 -1.34 1.77
CA ARG A 153 12.95 -2.72 1.29
C ARG A 153 12.05 -2.96 0.07
N ALA A 154 10.84 -2.41 0.09
CA ALA A 154 9.92 -2.51 -1.05
C ALA A 154 10.44 -1.71 -2.25
N LEU A 155 10.96 -0.50 -2.05
CA LEU A 155 11.49 0.38 -3.11
C LEU A 155 12.69 -0.21 -3.82
N CYS A 156 13.59 -0.89 -3.09
CA CYS A 156 14.81 -1.50 -3.63
C CYS A 156 14.54 -2.62 -4.65
N MET A 157 13.30 -3.10 -4.71
CA MET A 157 12.82 -4.05 -5.74
C MET A 157 12.40 -3.37 -7.05
N HIS A 158 12.36 -2.04 -7.12
CA HIS A 158 11.87 -1.25 -8.26
C HIS A 158 10.45 -1.62 -8.70
N PRO A 159 9.48 -1.67 -7.79
CA PRO A 159 8.13 -2.06 -8.16
C PRO A 159 7.46 -1.01 -9.04
N GLU A 160 6.58 -1.47 -9.93
CA GLU A 160 5.73 -0.60 -10.75
C GLU A 160 4.58 0.02 -9.93
N ILE A 161 4.11 -0.72 -8.91
CA ILE A 161 3.04 -0.31 -8.00
C ILE A 161 3.46 -0.61 -6.56
N LEU A 162 3.19 0.31 -5.66
CA LEU A 162 3.36 0.15 -4.21
C LEU A 162 1.99 0.07 -3.53
N LEU A 163 1.79 -0.97 -2.74
CA LEU A 163 0.62 -1.16 -1.90
C LEU A 163 1.00 -0.87 -0.45
N PHE A 164 0.21 -0.02 0.24
CA PHE A 164 0.42 0.33 1.64
C PHE A 164 -0.81 -0.07 2.46
N ASP A 165 -0.64 -1.02 3.38
CA ASP A 165 -1.72 -1.55 4.22
C ASP A 165 -1.62 -1.01 5.65
N GLU A 166 -2.35 0.08 5.96
CA GLU A 166 -2.45 0.72 7.28
C GLU A 166 -1.10 0.95 7.98
N VAL A 167 -0.11 1.44 7.23
CA VAL A 167 1.30 1.51 7.66
C VAL A 167 1.57 2.42 8.86
N THR A 168 0.58 3.18 9.33
CA THR A 168 0.69 4.09 10.48
C THR A 168 -0.07 3.61 11.72
N ALA A 169 -0.91 2.57 11.62
CA ALA A 169 -1.86 2.18 12.66
C ALA A 169 -1.22 1.76 14.02
N ALA A 170 0.06 1.39 14.03
CA ALA A 170 0.78 0.97 15.22
C ALA A 170 1.86 1.96 15.68
N LEU A 171 1.77 3.23 15.23
CA LEU A 171 2.78 4.26 15.46
C LEU A 171 2.28 5.39 16.36
N ASP A 172 3.20 5.97 17.14
CA ASP A 172 2.95 7.21 17.85
C ASP A 172 2.82 8.39 16.86
N PRO A 173 2.07 9.47 17.22
CA PRO A 173 1.79 10.59 16.31
C PRO A 173 3.02 11.23 15.64
N GLU A 174 4.14 11.36 16.35
CA GLU A 174 5.38 11.91 15.80
C GLU A 174 5.96 10.99 14.72
N MET A 175 5.93 9.67 14.96
CA MET A 175 6.39 8.65 14.01
C MET A 175 5.47 8.52 12.80
N VAL A 176 4.16 8.73 12.97
CA VAL A 176 3.17 8.78 11.88
C VAL A 176 3.61 9.81 10.86
N ARG A 177 3.93 11.04 11.30
CA ARG A 177 4.32 12.13 10.40
C ARG A 177 5.54 11.78 9.55
N GLU A 178 6.58 11.20 10.15
CA GLU A 178 7.80 10.81 9.44
C GLU A 178 7.54 9.78 8.31
N VAL A 179 6.63 8.82 8.56
CA VAL A 179 6.25 7.80 7.54
C VAL A 179 5.41 8.44 6.44
N LEU A 180 4.44 9.29 6.80
CA LEU A 180 3.59 9.97 5.82
C LEU A 180 4.37 10.92 4.92
N ASP A 181 5.38 11.62 5.44
CA ASP A 181 6.26 12.50 4.64
C ASP A 181 7.04 11.69 3.60
N VAL A 182 7.53 10.49 3.93
CA VAL A 182 8.15 9.58 2.95
C VAL A 182 7.16 9.22 1.84
N MET A 183 5.90 8.90 2.19
CA MET A 183 4.88 8.54 1.19
C MET A 183 4.50 9.73 0.31
N LEU A 184 4.43 10.96 0.86
CA LEU A 184 4.21 12.18 0.08
C LEU A 184 5.34 12.42 -0.93
N ASP A 185 6.59 12.17 -0.54
CA ASP A 185 7.74 12.31 -1.44
C ASP A 185 7.73 11.27 -2.56
N LEU A 186 7.25 10.04 -2.30
CA LEU A 186 7.05 9.03 -3.34
C LEU A 186 5.96 9.46 -4.33
N ALA A 187 4.85 10.05 -3.85
CA ALA A 187 3.80 10.58 -4.71
C ALA A 187 4.31 11.71 -5.61
N LYS A 188 5.08 12.66 -5.06
CA LYS A 188 5.73 13.75 -5.84
C LYS A 188 6.69 13.21 -6.92
N GLN A 189 7.31 12.05 -6.70
CA GLN A 189 8.15 11.36 -7.68
C GLN A 189 7.37 10.60 -8.75
N GLY A 190 6.03 10.66 -8.73
CA GLY A 190 5.18 9.98 -9.70
C GLY A 190 5.08 8.45 -9.50
N LYS A 191 5.33 7.94 -8.28
CA LYS A 191 5.14 6.53 -7.99
C LYS A 191 3.66 6.18 -7.99
N THR A 192 3.31 5.06 -8.63
CA THR A 192 1.94 4.52 -8.60
C THR A 192 1.71 3.84 -7.26
N MET A 193 0.66 4.23 -6.54
CA MET A 193 0.40 3.74 -5.20
C MET A 193 -1.08 3.44 -4.96
N ILE A 194 -1.35 2.38 -4.19
CA ILE A 194 -2.66 2.11 -3.59
C ILE A 194 -2.47 2.07 -2.08
N ILE A 195 -3.15 2.95 -1.37
CA ILE A 195 -2.92 3.20 0.06
C ILE A 195 -4.21 2.92 0.83
N VAL A 196 -4.16 2.04 1.81
CA VAL A 196 -5.19 1.88 2.83
C VAL A 196 -4.74 2.65 4.07
N THR A 197 -5.56 3.59 4.53
CA THR A 197 -5.24 4.42 5.70
C THR A 197 -6.49 4.90 6.42
N HIS A 198 -6.34 5.20 7.70
CA HIS A 198 -7.31 5.91 8.54
C HIS A 198 -6.95 7.40 8.72
N GLU A 199 -5.84 7.85 8.17
CA GLU A 199 -5.37 9.24 8.23
C GLU A 199 -6.09 10.10 7.17
N MET A 200 -7.29 10.60 7.48
CA MET A 200 -8.16 11.27 6.48
C MET A 200 -7.54 12.55 5.91
N GLN A 201 -6.82 13.34 6.74
CA GLN A 201 -6.13 14.54 6.25
C GLN A 201 -5.00 14.21 5.28
N PHE A 202 -4.26 13.16 5.55
CA PHE A 202 -3.24 12.65 4.65
C PHE A 202 -3.86 12.09 3.36
N ALA A 203 -4.93 11.28 3.47
CA ALA A 203 -5.67 10.74 2.33
C ALA A 203 -6.10 11.87 1.38
N ARG A 204 -6.67 12.95 1.94
CA ARG A 204 -7.07 14.14 1.17
C ARG A 204 -5.89 14.82 0.45
N ALA A 205 -4.72 14.86 1.09
CA ALA A 205 -3.54 15.56 0.56
C ALA A 205 -2.79 14.77 -0.50
N ILE A 206 -2.76 13.43 -0.40
CA ILE A 206 -1.94 12.58 -1.28
C ILE A 206 -2.70 12.00 -2.47
N ALA A 207 -4.01 11.74 -2.32
CA ALA A 207 -4.79 11.00 -3.29
C ALA A 207 -5.02 11.79 -4.60
N ASN A 208 -4.93 11.09 -5.73
CA ASN A 208 -5.55 11.55 -6.97
C ASN A 208 -7.01 11.12 -7.03
N ARG A 209 -7.34 9.97 -6.41
CA ARG A 209 -8.67 9.38 -6.35
C ARG A 209 -8.87 8.62 -5.05
N VAL A 210 -10.08 8.71 -4.51
CA VAL A 210 -10.49 8.00 -3.30
C VAL A 210 -11.52 6.94 -3.68
N ILE A 211 -11.32 5.72 -3.18
CA ILE A 211 -12.28 4.62 -3.25
C ILE A 211 -12.82 4.38 -1.85
N PHE A 212 -14.13 4.54 -1.66
CA PHE A 212 -14.81 4.21 -0.43
C PHE A 212 -15.37 2.79 -0.51
N LEU A 213 -14.79 1.90 0.29
CA LEU A 213 -15.17 0.50 0.39
C LEU A 213 -16.03 0.28 1.64
N ASP A 214 -17.21 -0.33 1.46
CA ASP A 214 -18.07 -0.75 2.58
C ASP A 214 -18.88 -1.98 2.21
N GLY A 215 -19.05 -2.91 3.17
CA GLY A 215 -19.75 -4.17 2.93
C GLY A 215 -19.20 -4.99 1.76
N GLY A 216 -17.89 -4.90 1.51
CA GLY A 216 -17.23 -5.59 0.40
C GLY A 216 -17.42 -4.95 -0.97
N LYS A 217 -18.06 -3.79 -1.08
CA LYS A 217 -18.37 -3.11 -2.36
C LYS A 217 -17.74 -1.72 -2.42
N ILE A 218 -17.44 -1.27 -3.64
CA ILE A 218 -17.13 0.15 -3.88
C ILE A 218 -18.44 0.93 -3.84
N VAL A 219 -18.63 1.69 -2.74
CA VAL A 219 -19.85 2.49 -2.54
C VAL A 219 -19.74 3.84 -3.21
N GLU A 220 -18.53 4.42 -3.22
CA GLU A 220 -18.26 5.70 -3.86
C GLU A 220 -16.82 5.75 -4.35
N GLU A 221 -16.63 6.38 -5.51
CA GLU A 221 -15.32 6.65 -6.09
C GLU A 221 -15.34 8.10 -6.60
N ALA A 222 -14.39 8.93 -6.12
CA ALA A 222 -14.37 10.35 -6.45
C ALA A 222 -12.96 10.95 -6.32
N ALA A 223 -12.77 12.16 -6.86
CA ALA A 223 -11.62 12.99 -6.54
C ALA A 223 -11.63 13.40 -5.06
N PRO A 224 -10.45 13.64 -4.42
CA PRO A 224 -10.39 13.94 -2.99
C PRO A 224 -11.30 15.09 -2.55
N ALA A 225 -11.27 16.22 -3.25
CA ALA A 225 -12.11 17.36 -2.91
C ALA A 225 -13.62 17.04 -2.97
N GLU A 226 -14.03 16.20 -3.93
CA GLU A 226 -15.41 15.78 -4.06
C GLU A 226 -15.79 14.81 -2.92
N PHE A 227 -14.96 13.81 -2.65
CA PHE A 227 -15.22 12.81 -1.61
C PHE A 227 -15.27 13.43 -0.21
N PHE A 228 -14.29 14.27 0.14
CA PHE A 228 -14.19 14.81 1.50
C PHE A 228 -15.11 16.00 1.77
N ASP A 229 -15.41 16.84 0.76
CA ASP A 229 -16.20 18.05 0.97
C ASP A 229 -17.69 17.88 0.58
N ARG A 230 -17.98 17.01 -0.40
CA ARG A 230 -19.33 16.81 -0.94
C ARG A 230 -19.57 15.35 -1.30
N PRO A 231 -19.45 14.40 -0.33
CA PRO A 231 -19.70 13.00 -0.58
C PRO A 231 -21.11 12.78 -1.10
N LYS A 232 -21.26 11.97 -2.16
CA LYS A 232 -22.54 11.76 -2.88
C LYS A 232 -23.46 10.80 -2.15
N THR A 233 -22.87 9.75 -1.53
CA THR A 233 -23.66 8.70 -0.89
C THR A 233 -23.90 9.01 0.59
N GLU A 234 -25.11 8.72 1.09
CA GLU A 234 -25.42 8.85 2.53
C GLU A 234 -24.43 8.05 3.39
N ARG A 235 -23.97 6.92 2.87
CA ARG A 235 -23.05 6.04 3.59
C ARG A 235 -21.66 6.66 3.75
N ALA A 236 -21.12 7.30 2.70
CA ALA A 236 -19.88 8.05 2.77
C ALA A 236 -20.01 9.27 3.70
N GLN A 237 -21.14 10.01 3.63
CA GLN A 237 -21.42 11.12 4.55
C GLN A 237 -21.39 10.67 6.00
N ARG A 238 -22.07 9.55 6.33
CA ARG A 238 -22.09 8.98 7.67
C ARG A 238 -20.70 8.54 8.13
N PHE A 239 -19.92 7.93 7.23
CA PHE A 239 -18.55 7.51 7.52
C PHE A 239 -17.65 8.71 7.83
N LEU A 240 -17.68 9.75 7.01
CA LEU A 240 -16.83 10.93 7.20
C LEU A 240 -17.19 11.73 8.47
N ARG A 241 -18.46 11.76 8.88
CA ARG A 241 -18.87 12.37 10.16
C ARG A 241 -18.19 11.73 11.39
N THR A 242 -17.74 10.49 11.31
CA THR A 242 -17.03 9.84 12.44
C THR A 242 -15.65 10.44 12.71
N PHE A 243 -15.11 11.22 11.78
CA PHE A 243 -13.80 11.90 11.89
C PHE A 243 -13.93 13.39 12.19
N THR A 244 -15.15 13.93 12.27
CA THR A 244 -15.42 15.32 12.66
C THR A 244 -16.04 15.33 14.05
N PHE A 245 -15.43 16.10 14.96
CA PHE A 245 -15.98 16.35 16.27
C PHE A 245 -16.58 17.76 16.26
N ASP A 246 -17.87 17.88 16.63
CA ASP A 246 -18.46 19.18 16.90
C ASP A 246 -17.82 19.76 18.17
N ALA A 247 -17.43 21.02 18.10
CA ALA A 247 -16.92 21.72 19.29
C ALA A 247 -18.00 21.70 20.39
N VAL A 248 -17.64 21.20 21.55
CA VAL A 248 -18.53 21.30 22.75
C VAL A 248 -18.71 22.78 23.03
N LYS A 249 -19.94 23.28 22.84
CA LYS A 249 -20.34 24.66 23.19
C LYS A 249 -20.51 24.81 24.68
#